data_435c6c6e2440caa43581416884c9c488
#
_entry.id   435c6c6e2440caa43581416884c9c488
#
_cell.length_a   1.000
_cell.length_b   1.000
_cell.length_c   1.000
_cell.angle_alpha   90.00
_cell.angle_beta   90.00
_cell.angle_gamma   90.00
#
_symmetry.space_group_name_H-M   'P 1'
#
loop_
_entity.id
_entity.type
_entity.pdbx_description
1 polymer ?
#
loop_
_entity_poly.entity_id
_entity_poly.type
_entity_poly.pdbx_seq_one_letter_code
_entity_poly.pdbx_strand_id
1 'polypeptide(L)'
;GMAQHPQVIGAMVDVAARMGTGAGGTRNIAGTNHPLVELERELADLHGKEAALLFTSGYVSNQTGIPTIAKLLPNCLILSDALNHNSMIEGVRQAGCEKQVWRHNDVAHLEELLKAADPERPKLIIFESLYSMDGDIAPIHAICDLADKYGAMTYVDEVHAVGMYGPRGGGVTERDGAADRVDVIEGTLAKA
;
A
#
# COMPACT_ATOMS: atom_id res chain seq x y z
N GLY A 1 -11.49 18.75 -2.19
CA GLY A 1 -10.19 18.20 -2.17
C GLY A 1 -9.10 19.00 -2.87
N MET A 2 -7.90 18.55 -2.71
CA MET A 2 -6.69 19.20 -3.24
C MET A 2 -6.65 19.28 -4.77
N ALA A 3 -7.37 18.42 -5.47
CA ALA A 3 -7.43 18.40 -6.94
C ALA A 3 -7.92 19.72 -7.57
N GLN A 4 -8.65 20.54 -6.81
CA GLN A 4 -9.12 21.87 -7.26
C GLN A 4 -8.31 23.04 -6.67
N HIS A 5 -7.25 22.74 -5.92
CA HIS A 5 -6.42 23.79 -5.33
C HIS A 5 -5.63 24.53 -6.42
N PRO A 6 -5.64 25.89 -6.44
CA PRO A 6 -5.02 26.67 -7.52
C PRO A 6 -3.53 26.36 -7.77
N GLN A 7 -2.77 26.09 -6.70
CA GLN A 7 -1.36 25.72 -6.82
C GLN A 7 -1.17 24.35 -7.50
N VAL A 8 -2.05 23.37 -7.20
CA VAL A 8 -2.00 22.04 -7.84
C VAL A 8 -2.35 22.15 -9.32
N ILE A 9 -3.40 22.90 -9.66
CA ILE A 9 -3.77 23.17 -11.06
C ILE A 9 -2.65 23.90 -11.77
N GLY A 10 -2.08 24.93 -11.16
CA GLY A 10 -0.96 25.70 -11.75
C GLY A 10 0.25 24.84 -12.05
N ALA A 11 0.67 23.97 -11.12
CA ALA A 11 1.76 23.03 -11.31
C ALA A 11 1.49 22.04 -12.46
N MET A 12 0.26 21.51 -12.55
CA MET A 12 -0.13 20.64 -13.65
C MET A 12 -0.04 21.33 -15.01
N VAL A 13 -0.57 22.55 -15.11
CA VAL A 13 -0.55 23.35 -16.36
C VAL A 13 0.90 23.67 -16.76
N ASP A 14 1.74 24.09 -15.83
CA ASP A 14 3.13 24.42 -16.09
C ASP A 14 3.93 23.21 -16.58
N VAL A 15 3.81 22.07 -15.91
CA VAL A 15 4.49 20.84 -16.34
C VAL A 15 3.97 20.37 -17.70
N ALA A 16 2.66 20.40 -17.95
CA ALA A 16 2.10 20.03 -19.24
C ALA A 16 2.59 20.94 -20.37
N ALA A 17 2.71 22.25 -20.13
CA ALA A 17 3.21 23.20 -21.09
C ALA A 17 4.70 22.99 -21.43
N ARG A 18 5.52 22.59 -20.45
CA ARG A 18 6.96 22.37 -20.64
C ARG A 18 7.32 21.00 -21.19
N MET A 19 6.58 19.96 -20.79
CA MET A 19 6.94 18.56 -21.03
C MET A 19 5.96 17.79 -21.92
N GLY A 20 4.81 18.38 -22.24
CA GLY A 20 3.71 17.69 -22.94
C GLY A 20 2.89 16.80 -22.00
N THR A 21 1.94 16.08 -22.59
CA THR A 21 0.94 15.30 -21.85
C THR A 21 1.09 13.79 -21.99
N GLY A 22 2.10 13.31 -22.72
CA GLY A 22 2.32 11.90 -22.98
C GLY A 22 3.68 11.40 -22.48
N ALA A 23 3.72 10.16 -22.03
CA ALA A 23 4.96 9.53 -21.57
C ALA A 23 5.91 9.13 -22.72
N GLY A 24 5.41 9.00 -23.96
CA GLY A 24 6.19 8.58 -25.12
C GLY A 24 6.55 7.10 -25.20
N GLY A 25 6.28 6.32 -24.15
CA GLY A 25 6.59 4.89 -24.10
C GLY A 25 6.37 4.27 -22.73
N THR A 26 6.71 3.00 -22.59
CA THR A 26 6.71 2.31 -21.28
C THR A 26 7.86 2.83 -20.41
N ARG A 27 7.74 2.68 -19.10
CA ARG A 27 8.77 3.13 -18.14
C ARG A 27 10.16 2.53 -18.41
N ASN A 28 10.22 1.28 -18.85
CA ASN A 28 11.48 0.59 -19.12
C ASN A 28 12.18 1.02 -20.42
N ILE A 29 11.50 1.78 -21.29
CA ILE A 29 12.05 2.25 -22.56
C ILE A 29 12.27 3.75 -22.53
N ALA A 30 11.19 4.55 -22.61
CA ALA A 30 11.24 6.00 -22.70
C ALA A 30 10.21 6.73 -21.82
N GLY A 31 9.35 5.99 -21.12
CA GLY A 31 8.24 6.54 -20.35
C GLY A 31 8.60 7.01 -18.94
N THR A 32 9.82 6.77 -18.46
CA THR A 32 10.29 7.33 -17.19
C THR A 32 10.78 8.75 -17.41
N ASN A 33 10.01 9.72 -16.96
CA ASN A 33 10.34 11.14 -17.06
C ASN A 33 10.68 11.73 -15.68
N HIS A 34 11.27 12.91 -15.68
CA HIS A 34 11.76 13.56 -14.46
C HIS A 34 10.66 13.78 -13.39
N PRO A 35 9.46 14.29 -13.71
CA PRO A 35 8.38 14.41 -12.73
C PRO A 35 7.96 13.09 -12.06
N LEU A 36 7.99 11.96 -12.76
CA LEU A 36 7.71 10.67 -12.16
C LEU A 36 8.78 10.28 -11.13
N VAL A 37 10.04 10.47 -11.46
CA VAL A 37 11.18 10.17 -10.56
C VAL A 37 11.14 11.05 -9.31
N GLU A 38 10.84 12.33 -9.49
CA GLU A 38 10.68 13.26 -8.36
C GLU A 38 9.51 12.86 -7.47
N LEU A 39 8.34 12.55 -8.07
CA LEU A 39 7.18 12.13 -7.30
C LEU A 39 7.43 10.84 -6.51
N GLU A 40 8.09 9.85 -7.11
CA GLU A 40 8.45 8.63 -6.39
C GLU A 40 9.40 8.90 -5.22
N ARG A 41 10.34 9.82 -5.36
CA ARG A 41 11.21 10.25 -4.26
C ARG A 41 10.43 10.94 -3.13
N GLU A 42 9.54 11.86 -3.47
CA GLU A 42 8.69 12.56 -2.51
C GLU A 42 7.74 11.61 -1.77
N LEU A 43 7.19 10.60 -2.47
CA LEU A 43 6.33 9.59 -1.85
C LEU A 43 7.13 8.67 -0.92
N ALA A 44 8.33 8.27 -1.32
CA ALA A 44 9.22 7.49 -0.46
C ALA A 44 9.57 8.28 0.83
N ASP A 45 9.90 9.57 0.70
CA ASP A 45 10.16 10.45 1.85
C ASP A 45 8.92 10.64 2.73
N LEU A 46 7.74 10.87 2.12
CA LEU A 46 6.48 11.03 2.85
C LEU A 46 6.19 9.84 3.78
N HIS A 47 6.41 8.63 3.30
CA HIS A 47 6.13 7.39 4.02
C HIS A 47 7.35 6.80 4.75
N GLY A 48 8.52 7.45 4.71
CA GLY A 48 9.74 6.97 5.34
C GLY A 48 10.23 5.64 4.76
N LYS A 49 10.06 5.43 3.43
CA LYS A 49 10.47 4.22 2.72
C LYS A 49 11.69 4.45 1.85
N GLU A 50 12.42 3.36 1.54
CA GLU A 50 13.62 3.42 0.70
C GLU A 50 13.30 3.85 -0.73
N ALA A 51 12.15 3.46 -1.25
CA ALA A 51 11.71 3.74 -2.61
C ALA A 51 10.18 3.74 -2.72
N ALA A 52 9.68 4.37 -3.78
CA ALA A 52 8.28 4.27 -4.19
C ALA A 52 8.20 3.95 -5.68
N LEU A 53 7.09 3.35 -6.08
CA LEU A 53 6.79 3.01 -7.47
C LEU A 53 5.38 3.47 -7.83
N LEU A 54 5.27 4.26 -8.90
CA LEU A 54 4.00 4.79 -9.37
C LEU A 54 3.28 3.83 -10.31
N PHE A 55 1.98 3.70 -10.11
CA PHE A 55 1.06 2.96 -10.95
C PHE A 55 -0.04 3.87 -11.51
N THR A 56 -0.79 3.41 -12.49
CA THR A 56 -1.89 4.18 -13.11
C THR A 56 -3.09 4.38 -12.20
N SER A 57 -3.25 3.54 -11.18
CA SER A 57 -4.28 3.64 -10.15
C SER A 57 -3.95 2.80 -8.93
N GLY A 58 -4.59 3.08 -7.78
CA GLY A 58 -4.51 2.24 -6.58
C GLY A 58 -5.03 0.81 -6.81
N TYR A 59 -5.99 0.63 -7.71
CA TYR A 59 -6.44 -0.70 -8.10
C TYR A 59 -5.31 -1.52 -8.74
N VAL A 60 -4.60 -0.93 -9.71
CA VAL A 60 -3.50 -1.59 -10.42
C VAL A 60 -2.29 -1.80 -9.50
N SER A 61 -2.01 -0.88 -8.56
CA SER A 61 -0.91 -1.06 -7.60
C SER A 61 -1.14 -2.28 -6.71
N ASN A 62 -2.33 -2.46 -6.13
CA ASN A 62 -2.69 -3.64 -5.34
C ASN A 62 -2.68 -4.92 -6.18
N GLN A 63 -3.33 -4.88 -7.36
CA GLN A 63 -3.43 -6.03 -8.25
C GLN A 63 -2.06 -6.51 -8.77
N THR A 64 -1.07 -5.62 -8.82
CA THR A 64 0.28 -5.93 -9.31
C THR A 64 1.29 -6.12 -8.16
N GLY A 65 1.24 -5.26 -7.15
CA GLY A 65 2.19 -5.27 -6.04
C GLY A 65 2.08 -6.52 -5.18
N ILE A 66 0.87 -6.87 -4.73
CA ILE A 66 0.64 -8.04 -3.88
C ILE A 66 1.14 -9.33 -4.53
N PRO A 67 0.72 -9.70 -5.76
CA PRO A 67 1.19 -10.93 -6.37
C PRO A 67 2.68 -10.91 -6.71
N THR A 68 3.25 -9.75 -7.02
CA THR A 68 4.68 -9.64 -7.31
C THR A 68 5.50 -9.94 -6.05
N ILE A 69 5.16 -9.32 -4.92
CA ILE A 69 5.83 -9.56 -3.64
C ILE A 69 5.66 -11.01 -3.21
N ALA A 70 4.44 -11.54 -3.27
CA ALA A 70 4.18 -12.93 -2.87
C ALA A 70 4.96 -13.95 -3.72
N LYS A 71 5.17 -13.70 -5.02
CA LYS A 71 5.96 -14.56 -5.90
C LYS A 71 7.46 -14.50 -5.64
N LEU A 72 7.95 -13.40 -5.07
CA LEU A 72 9.36 -13.30 -4.64
C LEU A 72 9.64 -14.05 -3.33
N LEU A 73 8.60 -14.42 -2.60
CA LEU A 73 8.67 -15.16 -1.34
C LEU A 73 8.31 -16.64 -1.59
N PRO A 74 9.28 -17.58 -1.58
CA PRO A 74 9.00 -18.97 -1.90
C PRO A 74 7.95 -19.58 -0.97
N ASN A 75 6.90 -20.18 -1.56
CA ASN A 75 5.79 -20.78 -0.80
C ASN A 75 5.08 -19.80 0.17
N CYS A 76 4.95 -18.53 -0.21
CA CYS A 76 4.32 -17.50 0.62
C CYS A 76 2.92 -17.90 1.11
N LEU A 77 2.62 -17.64 2.38
CA LEU A 77 1.26 -17.64 2.94
C LEU A 77 0.76 -16.19 3.01
N ILE A 78 -0.34 -15.89 2.33
CA ILE A 78 -1.00 -14.57 2.45
C ILE A 78 -2.09 -14.66 3.51
N LEU A 79 -2.04 -13.73 4.47
CA LEU A 79 -3.06 -13.51 5.49
C LEU A 79 -3.79 -12.21 5.16
N SER A 80 -5.06 -12.31 4.76
CA SER A 80 -5.87 -11.19 4.28
C SER A 80 -6.99 -10.85 5.25
N ASP A 81 -7.17 -9.57 5.59
CA ASP A 81 -8.37 -9.15 6.33
C ASP A 81 -9.65 -9.43 5.53
N ALA A 82 -10.71 -9.81 6.24
CA ALA A 82 -11.99 -10.20 5.62
C ALA A 82 -12.68 -9.06 4.84
N LEU A 83 -12.40 -7.80 5.18
CA LEU A 83 -13.02 -6.63 4.54
C LEU A 83 -12.09 -5.88 3.59
N ASN A 84 -10.94 -6.46 3.24
CA ASN A 84 -10.03 -5.85 2.28
C ASN A 84 -10.73 -5.52 0.95
N HIS A 85 -10.34 -4.39 0.36
CA HIS A 85 -10.85 -3.91 -0.92
C HIS A 85 -10.66 -4.94 -2.05
N ASN A 86 -11.57 -4.92 -3.03
CA ASN A 86 -11.55 -5.88 -4.15
C ASN A 86 -10.21 -5.91 -4.92
N SER A 87 -9.52 -4.79 -5.05
CA SER A 87 -8.19 -4.75 -5.70
C SER A 87 -7.15 -5.62 -4.98
N MET A 88 -7.18 -5.63 -3.64
CA MET A 88 -6.32 -6.49 -2.82
C MET A 88 -6.72 -7.97 -2.98
N ILE A 89 -8.03 -8.26 -2.97
CA ILE A 89 -8.55 -9.61 -3.21
C ILE A 89 -8.11 -10.14 -4.58
N GLU A 90 -8.17 -9.33 -5.62
CA GLU A 90 -7.70 -9.70 -6.96
C GLU A 90 -6.16 -9.90 -6.98
N GLY A 91 -5.41 -9.05 -6.28
CA GLY A 91 -3.96 -9.25 -6.11
C GLY A 91 -3.63 -10.60 -5.45
N VAL A 92 -4.35 -10.93 -4.37
CA VAL A 92 -4.22 -12.23 -3.67
C VAL A 92 -4.56 -13.41 -4.60
N ARG A 93 -5.62 -13.29 -5.40
CA ARG A 93 -5.99 -14.33 -6.37
C ARG A 93 -4.89 -14.56 -7.42
N GLN A 94 -4.31 -13.47 -7.93
CA GLN A 94 -3.25 -13.53 -8.94
C GLN A 94 -1.90 -14.00 -8.40
N ALA A 95 -1.68 -13.92 -7.10
CA ALA A 95 -0.49 -14.46 -6.45
C ALA A 95 -0.37 -15.97 -6.64
N GLY A 96 -1.51 -16.69 -6.65
CA GLY A 96 -1.54 -18.14 -6.85
C GLY A 96 -0.95 -18.95 -5.71
N CYS A 97 -0.67 -18.32 -4.55
CA CYS A 97 -0.20 -18.97 -3.34
C CYS A 97 -1.35 -19.24 -2.36
N GLU A 98 -1.06 -19.98 -1.30
CA GLU A 98 -2.02 -20.23 -0.24
C GLU A 98 -2.41 -18.93 0.45
N LYS A 99 -3.69 -18.80 0.76
CA LYS A 99 -4.23 -17.66 1.47
C LYS A 99 -5.13 -18.10 2.60
N GLN A 100 -5.13 -17.36 3.68
CA GLN A 100 -6.06 -17.46 4.78
C GLN A 100 -6.69 -16.09 5.04
N VAL A 101 -8.00 -16.08 5.33
CA VAL A 101 -8.73 -14.84 5.62
C VAL A 101 -9.00 -14.80 7.11
N TRP A 102 -8.53 -13.74 7.75
CA TRP A 102 -8.80 -13.51 9.17
C TRP A 102 -10.00 -12.58 9.38
N ARG A 103 -10.68 -12.75 10.50
CA ARG A 103 -11.86 -11.93 10.81
C ARG A 103 -11.45 -10.47 10.95
N HIS A 104 -12.28 -9.60 10.40
CA HIS A 104 -12.01 -8.17 10.33
C HIS A 104 -11.54 -7.59 11.67
N ASN A 105 -10.37 -6.94 11.65
CA ASN A 105 -9.70 -6.33 12.80
C ASN A 105 -9.53 -7.24 14.04
N ASP A 106 -9.72 -8.56 13.90
CA ASP A 106 -9.58 -9.53 15.00
C ASP A 106 -8.12 -10.01 15.11
N VAL A 107 -7.34 -9.29 15.90
CA VAL A 107 -5.92 -9.60 16.15
C VAL A 107 -5.71 -10.98 16.75
N ALA A 108 -6.67 -11.45 17.60
CA ALA A 108 -6.58 -12.78 18.19
C ALA A 108 -6.72 -13.88 17.15
N HIS A 109 -7.66 -13.74 16.22
CA HIS A 109 -7.80 -14.69 15.11
C HIS A 109 -6.60 -14.64 14.14
N LEU A 110 -6.05 -13.45 13.87
CA LEU A 110 -4.81 -13.34 13.10
C LEU A 110 -3.67 -14.11 13.78
N GLU A 111 -3.53 -13.97 15.10
CA GLU A 111 -2.51 -14.70 15.85
C GLU A 111 -2.73 -16.22 15.82
N GLU A 112 -3.97 -16.70 15.91
CA GLU A 112 -4.29 -18.14 15.76
C GLU A 112 -3.79 -18.69 14.42
N LEU A 113 -4.04 -17.96 13.32
CA LEU A 113 -3.58 -18.37 11.99
C LEU A 113 -2.05 -18.35 11.87
N LEU A 114 -1.40 -17.35 12.43
CA LEU A 114 0.06 -17.23 12.45
C LEU A 114 0.71 -18.35 13.26
N LYS A 115 0.13 -18.74 14.40
CA LYS A 115 0.58 -19.87 15.23
C LYS A 115 0.44 -21.23 14.53
N ALA A 116 -0.61 -21.39 13.72
CA ALA A 116 -0.86 -22.62 12.98
C ALA A 116 0.03 -22.77 11.73
N ALA A 117 0.61 -21.67 11.22
CA ALA A 117 1.48 -21.69 10.07
C ALA A 117 2.88 -22.21 10.41
N ASP A 118 3.54 -22.83 9.44
CA ASP A 118 4.95 -23.19 9.58
C ASP A 118 5.80 -21.95 9.93
N PRO A 119 6.57 -21.96 11.01
CA PRO A 119 7.42 -20.83 11.43
C PRO A 119 8.38 -20.34 10.34
N GLU A 120 8.96 -21.26 9.58
CA GLU A 120 9.94 -20.95 8.53
C GLU A 120 9.31 -20.48 7.22
N ARG A 121 8.02 -20.64 7.08
CA ARG A 121 7.29 -20.23 5.87
C ARG A 121 7.17 -18.70 5.78
N PRO A 122 7.57 -18.06 4.67
CA PRO A 122 7.31 -16.64 4.43
C PRO A 122 5.80 -16.32 4.52
N LYS A 123 5.49 -15.24 5.20
CA LYS A 123 4.11 -14.77 5.44
C LYS A 123 3.96 -13.32 5.02
N LEU A 124 2.82 -12.98 4.41
CA LEU A 124 2.47 -11.61 4.03
C LEU A 124 1.09 -11.28 4.62
N ILE A 125 1.06 -10.35 5.56
CA ILE A 125 -0.19 -9.84 6.16
C ILE A 125 -0.63 -8.63 5.38
N ILE A 126 -1.85 -8.65 4.82
CA ILE A 126 -2.42 -7.56 4.04
C ILE A 126 -3.70 -7.03 4.67
N PHE A 127 -3.80 -5.71 4.81
CA PHE A 127 -4.94 -5.03 5.43
C PHE A 127 -5.03 -3.56 4.99
N GLU A 128 -6.19 -2.94 5.17
CA GLU A 128 -6.37 -1.48 4.99
C GLU A 128 -6.15 -0.77 6.33
N SER A 129 -5.57 0.41 6.31
CA SER A 129 -5.44 1.24 7.52
C SER A 129 -6.76 1.87 7.93
N LEU A 130 -7.52 2.32 6.93
CA LEU A 130 -8.87 2.89 7.07
C LEU A 130 -9.78 2.22 6.05
N TYR A 131 -10.74 1.45 6.52
CA TYR A 131 -11.65 0.68 5.69
C TYR A 131 -12.72 1.56 5.04
N SER A 132 -12.85 1.44 3.71
CA SER A 132 -13.64 2.34 2.89
C SER A 132 -15.14 2.35 3.17
N MET A 133 -15.71 1.21 3.57
CA MET A 133 -17.15 1.05 3.71
C MET A 133 -17.64 1.32 5.14
N ASP A 134 -16.88 0.92 6.12
CA ASP A 134 -17.25 1.00 7.52
C ASP A 134 -16.59 2.19 8.24
N GLY A 135 -15.45 2.67 7.75
CA GLY A 135 -14.74 3.82 8.27
C GLY A 135 -13.95 3.53 9.56
N ASP A 136 -13.81 2.27 9.92
CA ASP A 136 -13.01 1.86 11.06
C ASP A 136 -11.53 1.74 10.71
N ILE A 137 -10.70 1.80 11.72
CA ILE A 137 -9.24 1.85 11.60
C ILE A 137 -8.65 0.54 12.11
N ALA A 138 -7.70 0.00 11.35
CA ALA A 138 -7.00 -1.21 11.73
C ALA A 138 -6.13 -1.01 12.99
N PRO A 139 -6.00 -2.02 13.85
CA PRO A 139 -5.11 -2.00 15.00
C PRO A 139 -3.63 -2.21 14.56
N ILE A 140 -3.06 -1.24 13.82
CA ILE A 140 -1.79 -1.36 13.09
C ILE A 140 -0.65 -1.83 13.99
N HIS A 141 -0.48 -1.22 15.18
CA HIS A 141 0.58 -1.60 16.11
C HIS A 141 0.49 -3.07 16.53
N ALA A 142 -0.72 -3.52 16.86
CA ALA A 142 -0.93 -4.93 17.26
C ALA A 142 -0.67 -5.90 16.10
N ILE A 143 -1.01 -5.53 14.87
CA ILE A 143 -0.70 -6.32 13.67
C ILE A 143 0.81 -6.36 13.44
N CYS A 144 1.52 -5.23 13.57
CA CYS A 144 2.98 -5.16 13.47
C CYS A 144 3.67 -5.99 14.58
N ASP A 145 3.14 -5.97 15.82
CA ASP A 145 3.68 -6.81 16.91
C ASP A 145 3.58 -8.30 16.57
N LEU A 146 2.49 -8.72 15.94
CA LEU A 146 2.36 -10.09 15.45
C LEU A 146 3.27 -10.37 14.25
N ALA A 147 3.41 -9.43 13.33
CA ALA A 147 4.32 -9.56 12.19
C ALA A 147 5.75 -9.76 12.66
N ASP A 148 6.23 -8.94 13.59
CA ASP A 148 7.56 -9.06 14.21
C ASP A 148 7.74 -10.42 14.92
N LYS A 149 6.73 -10.82 15.69
CA LYS A 149 6.76 -12.06 16.49
C LYS A 149 6.81 -13.32 15.63
N TYR A 150 6.13 -13.33 14.49
CA TYR A 150 5.99 -14.51 13.63
C TYR A 150 6.76 -14.42 12.31
N GLY A 151 7.62 -13.41 12.14
CA GLY A 151 8.44 -13.23 10.95
C GLY A 151 7.60 -13.04 9.68
N ALA A 152 6.60 -12.16 9.73
CA ALA A 152 5.73 -11.85 8.61
C ALA A 152 6.04 -10.45 8.06
N MET A 153 5.93 -10.27 6.75
CA MET A 153 5.88 -8.96 6.11
C MET A 153 4.46 -8.37 6.21
N THR A 154 4.39 -7.05 6.20
CA THR A 154 3.15 -6.28 6.24
C THR A 154 2.94 -5.47 4.97
N TYR A 155 1.73 -5.48 4.44
CA TYR A 155 1.29 -4.65 3.32
C TYR A 155 0.03 -3.89 3.73
N VAL A 156 0.13 -2.57 3.81
CA VAL A 156 -0.96 -1.69 4.24
C VAL A 156 -1.47 -0.86 3.07
N ASP A 157 -2.78 -0.89 2.84
CA ASP A 157 -3.47 0.03 1.94
C ASP A 157 -3.93 1.27 2.72
N GLU A 158 -3.36 2.42 2.38
CA GLU A 158 -3.66 3.74 2.94
C GLU A 158 -4.52 4.60 2.00
N VAL A 159 -5.11 4.01 0.97
CA VAL A 159 -5.83 4.73 -0.11
C VAL A 159 -6.89 5.70 0.43
N HIS A 160 -7.56 5.34 1.52
CA HIS A 160 -8.59 6.17 2.13
C HIS A 160 -8.08 7.13 3.20
N ALA A 161 -6.81 7.08 3.55
CA ALA A 161 -6.22 7.86 4.65
C ALA A 161 -5.15 8.87 4.20
N VAL A 162 -4.46 8.62 3.09
CA VAL A 162 -3.47 9.54 2.51
C VAL A 162 -4.13 10.88 2.19
N GLY A 163 -3.50 11.97 2.62
CA GLY A 163 -4.01 13.34 2.51
C GLY A 163 -4.99 13.75 3.60
N MET A 164 -5.46 12.82 4.44
CA MET A 164 -6.45 13.08 5.49
C MET A 164 -5.88 12.92 6.90
N TYR A 165 -4.97 12.00 7.10
CA TYR A 165 -4.38 11.68 8.41
C TYR A 165 -2.87 11.85 8.39
N GLY A 166 -2.33 12.11 9.58
CA GLY A 166 -0.91 12.34 9.80
C GLY A 166 -0.48 13.79 9.56
N PRO A 167 0.60 14.24 10.22
CA PRO A 167 1.08 15.63 10.14
C PRO A 167 1.45 16.09 8.74
N ARG A 168 1.91 15.17 7.88
CA ARG A 168 2.28 15.43 6.48
C ARG A 168 1.23 14.90 5.49
N GLY A 169 0.17 14.26 5.98
CA GLY A 169 -0.82 13.60 5.16
C GLY A 169 -0.43 12.20 4.70
N GLY A 170 0.50 11.55 5.37
CA GLY A 170 0.99 10.20 5.04
C GLY A 170 0.03 9.06 5.40
N GLY A 171 -1.09 9.37 6.05
CA GLY A 171 -2.10 8.36 6.40
C GLY A 171 -2.14 8.01 7.89
N VAL A 172 -2.84 6.93 8.21
CA VAL A 172 -2.99 6.45 9.60
C VAL A 172 -1.65 5.92 10.13
N THR A 173 -0.84 5.28 9.32
CA THR A 173 0.50 4.81 9.72
C THR A 173 1.38 5.97 10.20
N GLU A 174 1.33 7.12 9.52
CA GLU A 174 2.04 8.33 9.96
C GLU A 174 1.41 8.90 11.24
N ARG A 175 0.08 9.00 11.30
CA ARG A 175 -0.64 9.52 12.49
C ARG A 175 -0.27 8.75 13.76
N ASP A 176 -0.17 7.43 13.64
CA ASP A 176 0.03 6.53 14.78
C ASP A 176 1.53 6.25 15.03
N GLY A 177 2.44 6.80 14.21
CA GLY A 177 3.88 6.56 14.33
C GLY A 177 4.27 5.11 14.05
N ALA A 178 3.56 4.46 13.13
CA ALA A 178 3.77 3.06 12.75
C ALA A 178 4.38 2.88 11.34
N ALA A 179 4.65 3.97 10.63
CA ALA A 179 5.10 3.91 9.24
C ALA A 179 6.41 3.14 9.05
N ASP A 180 7.35 3.24 9.99
CA ASP A 180 8.63 2.53 9.99
C ASP A 180 8.51 1.02 10.32
N ARG A 181 7.39 0.62 10.93
CA ARG A 181 7.09 -0.78 11.26
C ARG A 181 6.38 -1.55 10.16
N VAL A 182 5.86 -0.86 9.16
CA VAL A 182 5.17 -1.46 8.01
C VAL A 182 6.15 -1.61 6.86
N ASP A 183 6.18 -2.76 6.19
CA ASP A 183 7.13 -3.00 5.09
C ASP A 183 6.69 -2.31 3.80
N VAL A 184 5.42 -2.41 3.45
CA VAL A 184 4.87 -1.85 2.21
C VAL A 184 3.64 -1.00 2.51
N ILE A 185 3.63 0.23 1.99
CA ILE A 185 2.48 1.14 2.06
C ILE A 185 2.00 1.40 0.62
N GLU A 186 0.74 1.13 0.37
CA GLU A 186 0.05 1.52 -0.85
C GLU A 186 -0.84 2.73 -0.58
N GLY A 187 -0.92 3.66 -1.52
CA GLY A 187 -1.73 4.86 -1.38
C GLY A 187 -2.15 5.45 -2.72
N THR A 188 -2.99 6.46 -2.68
CA THR A 188 -3.42 7.19 -3.87
C THR A 188 -3.51 8.69 -3.59
N LEU A 189 -3.27 9.51 -4.61
CA LEU A 189 -3.34 10.97 -4.51
C LEU A 189 -4.67 11.54 -5.04
N ALA A 190 -5.64 10.70 -5.36
CA ALA A 190 -6.86 11.10 -6.06
C ALA A 190 -8.10 11.27 -5.16
N LYS A 191 -8.04 10.89 -3.89
CA LYS A 191 -9.22 10.85 -3.00
C LYS A 191 -9.28 12.01 -1.99
N ALA A 192 -8.17 12.53 -1.52
CA ALA A 192 -8.13 13.66 -0.58
C ALA A 192 -8.34 15.04 -1.23
#